data_6494fdaeb933f14361f5c299cb0f5716
#
_entry.id   6494fdaeb933f14361f5c299cb0f5716
#
_cell.length_a   1.000
_cell.length_b   1.000
_cell.length_c   1.000
_cell.angle_alpha   90.00
_cell.angle_beta   90.00
_cell.angle_gamma   90.00
#
_symmetry.space_group_name_H-M   'P 1'
#
loop_
_entity.id
_entity.type
_entity.pdbx_description
1 polymer ?
#
loop_
_entity_poly.entity_id
_entity_poly.type
_entity_poly.pdbx_seq_one_letter_code
_entity_poly.pdbx_strand_id
1 'polypeptide(L)'
;MRAIRAWLAIFIIGLVLSGVTAFPLVAEVRLLAWLLGPTGFIDHVRDGLVTTSEHYPFIAYGTDWLAFAHLVIAIAFVGPWRDPVRNVWVIEWGMICCVAIVPLALIAGPVRGLPFWWTLIDISFGVFGIAPLLYVRRLIRRLPTAVSPPVAAR
;
A
#
# COMPACT_ATOMS: atom_id res chain seq x y z
N MET A 1 6.58 14.42 17.91
CA MET A 1 6.71 12.95 17.93
C MET A 1 5.38 12.19 17.91
N ARG A 2 4.37 12.52 18.74
CA ARG A 2 3.07 11.81 18.76
C ARG A 2 2.36 11.82 17.41
N ALA A 3 2.25 12.97 16.76
CA ALA A 3 1.62 13.09 15.44
C ALA A 3 2.32 12.23 14.36
N ILE A 4 3.66 12.25 14.32
CA ILE A 4 4.45 11.43 13.39
C ILE A 4 4.12 9.94 13.57
N ARG A 5 4.15 9.45 14.83
CA ARG A 5 3.84 8.06 15.14
C ARG A 5 2.40 7.68 14.80
N ALA A 6 1.44 8.56 15.04
CA ALA A 6 0.03 8.33 14.71
C ALA A 6 -0.17 8.16 13.20
N TRP A 7 0.39 9.06 12.38
CA TRP A 7 0.27 8.96 10.92
C TRP A 7 1.01 7.76 10.33
N LEU A 8 2.17 7.41 10.88
CA LEU A 8 2.86 6.17 10.49
C LEU A 8 2.08 4.92 10.91
N ALA A 9 1.45 4.92 12.09
CA ALA A 9 0.60 3.81 12.51
C ALA A 9 -0.61 3.64 11.57
N ILE A 10 -1.26 4.73 11.16
CA ILE A 10 -2.36 4.69 10.17
C ILE A 10 -1.86 4.07 8.85
N PHE A 11 -0.69 4.48 8.38
CA PHE A 11 -0.09 3.93 7.15
C PHE A 11 0.23 2.44 7.28
N ILE A 12 0.83 2.02 8.41
CA ILE A 12 1.13 0.60 8.72
C ILE A 12 -0.16 -0.21 8.76
N ILE A 13 -1.19 0.27 9.45
CA ILE A 13 -2.49 -0.40 9.53
C ILE A 13 -3.10 -0.56 8.13
N GLY A 14 -3.02 0.48 7.28
CA GLY A 14 -3.47 0.41 5.90
C GLY A 14 -2.75 -0.68 5.10
N LEU A 15 -1.42 -0.78 5.22
CA LEU A 15 -0.63 -1.84 4.58
C LEU A 15 -1.00 -3.24 5.09
N VAL A 16 -1.18 -3.39 6.42
CA VAL A 16 -1.57 -4.69 7.03
C VAL A 16 -2.96 -5.09 6.55
N LEU A 17 -3.92 -4.17 6.55
CA LEU A 17 -5.26 -4.45 6.06
C LEU A 17 -5.23 -4.85 4.59
N SER A 18 -4.53 -4.09 3.75
CA SER A 18 -4.38 -4.40 2.32
C SER A 18 -3.74 -5.78 2.09
N GLY A 19 -2.73 -6.16 2.89
CA GLY A 19 -2.11 -7.47 2.80
C GLY A 19 -3.04 -8.60 3.27
N VAL A 20 -3.70 -8.42 4.42
CA VAL A 20 -4.56 -9.47 5.00
C VAL A 20 -5.80 -9.72 4.13
N THR A 21 -6.40 -8.66 3.58
CA THR A 21 -7.58 -8.78 2.73
C THR A 21 -7.26 -9.41 1.36
N ALA A 22 -6.06 -9.26 0.86
CA ALA A 22 -5.66 -9.86 -0.42
C ALA A 22 -5.56 -11.40 -0.41
N PHE A 23 -5.45 -12.05 0.75
CA PHE A 23 -5.43 -13.52 0.83
C PHE A 23 -6.78 -14.17 0.44
N PRO A 24 -7.94 -13.76 0.98
CA PRO A 24 -9.22 -14.35 0.62
C PRO A 24 -9.84 -13.73 -0.65
N LEU A 25 -9.05 -13.50 -1.70
CA LEU A 25 -9.44 -12.74 -2.89
C LEU A 25 -10.77 -13.22 -3.51
N VAL A 26 -11.01 -14.55 -3.58
CA VAL A 26 -12.27 -15.12 -4.11
C VAL A 26 -13.45 -14.76 -3.23
N ALA A 27 -13.26 -14.77 -1.90
CA ALA A 27 -14.33 -14.39 -0.96
C ALA A 27 -14.63 -12.90 -1.06
N GLU A 28 -13.60 -12.07 -1.20
CA GLU A 28 -13.77 -10.61 -1.36
C GLU A 28 -14.52 -10.25 -2.64
N VAL A 29 -14.17 -10.85 -3.78
CA VAL A 29 -14.86 -10.55 -5.04
C VAL A 29 -16.30 -11.05 -5.03
N ARG A 30 -16.59 -12.19 -4.37
CA ARG A 30 -17.96 -12.67 -4.17
C ARG A 30 -18.77 -11.69 -3.30
N LEU A 31 -18.19 -11.20 -2.22
CA LEU A 31 -18.83 -10.20 -1.37
C LEU A 31 -19.06 -8.89 -2.13
N LEU A 32 -18.11 -8.43 -2.90
CA LEU A 32 -18.21 -7.21 -3.70
C LEU A 32 -19.34 -7.34 -4.76
N ALA A 33 -19.39 -8.47 -5.46
CA ALA A 33 -20.45 -8.73 -6.42
C ALA A 33 -21.84 -8.79 -5.78
N TRP A 34 -21.94 -9.35 -4.57
CA TRP A 34 -23.18 -9.37 -3.80
C TRP A 34 -23.61 -7.97 -3.35
N LEU A 35 -22.68 -7.12 -2.91
CA LEU A 35 -22.97 -5.75 -2.43
C LEU A 35 -23.38 -4.79 -3.57
N LEU A 36 -22.71 -4.89 -4.72
CA LEU A 36 -22.92 -3.98 -5.84
C LEU A 36 -24.06 -4.42 -6.77
N GLY A 37 -24.50 -5.68 -6.65
CA GLY A 37 -25.46 -6.27 -7.58
C GLY A 37 -24.83 -6.57 -8.95
N PRO A 38 -25.63 -6.95 -9.95
CA PRO A 38 -25.13 -7.35 -11.27
C PRO A 38 -24.50 -6.16 -12.00
N THR A 39 -23.16 -6.15 -11.98
CA THR A 39 -22.33 -5.18 -12.71
C THR A 39 -21.44 -5.98 -13.66
N GLY A 40 -21.62 -5.86 -14.96
CA GLY A 40 -20.98 -6.73 -15.95
C GLY A 40 -19.48 -6.95 -15.77
N PHE A 41 -18.72 -5.93 -15.34
CA PHE A 41 -17.28 -6.07 -15.10
C PHE A 41 -16.95 -6.85 -13.81
N ILE A 42 -17.62 -6.55 -12.70
CA ILE A 42 -17.37 -7.25 -11.43
C ILE A 42 -17.77 -8.72 -11.52
N ASP A 43 -18.89 -9.01 -12.19
CA ASP A 43 -19.32 -10.40 -12.44
C ASP A 43 -18.28 -11.13 -13.29
N HIS A 44 -17.75 -10.49 -14.33
CA HIS A 44 -16.70 -11.07 -15.17
C HIS A 44 -15.41 -11.37 -14.36
N VAL A 45 -14.99 -10.46 -13.50
CA VAL A 45 -13.85 -10.64 -12.60
C VAL A 45 -14.10 -11.79 -11.62
N ARG A 46 -15.28 -11.81 -10.99
CA ARG A 46 -15.70 -12.90 -10.08
C ARG A 46 -15.62 -14.25 -10.78
N ASP A 47 -16.23 -14.38 -11.94
CA ASP A 47 -16.30 -15.64 -12.66
C ASP A 47 -14.90 -16.11 -13.10
N GLY A 48 -14.06 -15.19 -13.57
CA GLY A 48 -12.66 -15.48 -13.89
C GLY A 48 -11.86 -15.97 -12.68
N LEU A 49 -11.97 -15.28 -11.54
CA LEU A 49 -11.26 -15.64 -10.30
C LEU A 49 -11.76 -16.98 -9.74
N VAL A 50 -13.07 -17.21 -9.70
CA VAL A 50 -13.66 -18.48 -9.22
C VAL A 50 -13.21 -19.63 -10.10
N THR A 51 -13.39 -19.50 -11.43
CA THR A 51 -12.99 -20.55 -12.39
C THR A 51 -11.51 -20.85 -12.31
N THR A 52 -10.66 -19.82 -12.21
CA THR A 52 -9.21 -19.98 -12.09
C THR A 52 -8.84 -20.67 -10.77
N SER A 53 -9.47 -20.29 -9.67
CA SER A 53 -9.22 -20.89 -8.36
C SER A 53 -9.64 -22.36 -8.28
N GLU A 54 -10.69 -22.75 -8.97
CA GLU A 54 -11.18 -24.13 -9.02
C GLU A 54 -10.33 -25.04 -9.92
N HIS A 55 -9.88 -24.54 -11.08
CA HIS A 55 -9.14 -25.35 -12.04
C HIS A 55 -7.61 -25.22 -11.91
N TYR A 56 -7.13 -24.06 -11.47
CA TYR A 56 -5.71 -23.72 -11.39
C TYR A 56 -5.35 -23.03 -10.07
N PRO A 57 -5.57 -23.68 -8.91
CA PRO A 57 -5.39 -23.05 -7.58
C PRO A 57 -3.97 -22.51 -7.36
N PHE A 58 -2.96 -23.08 -8.02
CA PHE A 58 -1.57 -22.62 -7.92
C PHE A 58 -1.36 -21.18 -8.45
N ILE A 59 -2.26 -20.65 -9.30
CA ILE A 59 -2.16 -19.26 -9.78
C ILE A 59 -2.42 -18.27 -8.62
N ALA A 60 -3.30 -18.63 -7.67
CA ALA A 60 -3.56 -17.81 -6.48
C ALA A 60 -2.32 -17.65 -5.59
N TYR A 61 -1.35 -18.55 -5.67
CA TYR A 61 -0.08 -18.42 -4.97
C TYR A 61 0.68 -17.13 -5.30
N GLY A 62 0.51 -16.59 -6.52
CA GLY A 62 1.05 -15.28 -6.87
C GLY A 62 0.41 -14.13 -6.09
N THR A 63 -0.89 -14.19 -5.83
CA THR A 63 -1.59 -13.19 -4.99
C THR A 63 -1.23 -13.33 -3.52
N ASP A 64 -0.99 -14.55 -3.03
CA ASP A 64 -0.50 -14.78 -1.66
C ASP A 64 0.86 -14.12 -1.44
N TRP A 65 1.78 -14.20 -2.42
CA TRP A 65 3.06 -13.50 -2.37
C TRP A 65 2.91 -11.98 -2.36
N LEU A 66 1.97 -11.46 -3.13
CA LEU A 66 1.66 -10.02 -3.13
C LEU A 66 1.10 -9.59 -1.77
N ALA A 67 0.17 -10.35 -1.20
CA ALA A 67 -0.39 -10.15 0.12
C ALA A 67 0.72 -10.14 1.20
N PHE A 68 1.60 -11.15 1.16
CA PHE A 68 2.75 -11.25 2.05
C PHE A 68 3.70 -10.06 1.90
N ALA A 69 3.96 -9.60 0.67
CA ALA A 69 4.82 -8.43 0.43
C ALA A 69 4.30 -7.16 1.14
N HIS A 70 2.98 -6.93 1.18
CA HIS A 70 2.40 -5.81 1.93
C HIS A 70 2.67 -5.91 3.43
N LEU A 71 2.60 -7.12 4.00
CA LEU A 71 2.93 -7.34 5.42
C LEU A 71 4.41 -7.10 5.71
N VAL A 72 5.31 -7.54 4.82
CA VAL A 72 6.75 -7.28 4.95
C VAL A 72 7.06 -5.79 4.84
N ILE A 73 6.42 -5.08 3.92
CA ILE A 73 6.55 -3.63 3.80
C ILE A 73 6.04 -2.95 5.08
N ALA A 74 4.91 -3.39 5.65
CA ALA A 74 4.40 -2.86 6.92
C ALA A 74 5.42 -3.01 8.05
N ILE A 75 6.12 -4.15 8.12
CA ILE A 75 7.20 -4.38 9.10
C ILE A 75 8.35 -3.40 8.90
N ALA A 76 8.75 -3.09 7.65
CA ALA A 76 9.80 -2.12 7.37
C ALA A 76 9.47 -0.72 7.93
N PHE A 77 8.19 -0.33 7.92
CA PHE A 77 7.73 0.94 8.49
C PHE A 77 7.73 1.01 10.01
N VAL A 78 7.95 -0.10 10.72
CA VAL A 78 8.18 -0.09 12.18
C VAL A 78 9.47 0.66 12.53
N GLY A 79 10.47 0.64 11.66
CA GLY A 79 11.70 1.44 11.82
C GLY A 79 11.42 2.94 11.93
N PRO A 80 10.80 3.58 10.93
CA PRO A 80 10.37 4.98 11.01
C PRO A 80 9.41 5.29 12.16
N TRP A 81 8.54 4.34 12.52
CA TRP A 81 7.63 4.52 13.65
C TRP A 81 8.37 4.63 14.99
N ARG A 82 9.46 3.87 15.17
CA ARG A 82 10.33 3.92 16.37
C ARG A 82 11.24 5.14 16.36
N ASP A 83 11.97 5.33 15.25
CA ASP A 83 12.90 6.43 15.05
C ASP A 83 12.72 7.05 13.64
N PRO A 84 11.85 8.06 13.52
CA PRO A 84 11.53 8.65 12.22
C PRO A 84 12.67 9.48 11.62
N VAL A 85 13.56 10.01 12.45
CA VAL A 85 14.68 10.84 11.96
C VAL A 85 15.76 9.96 11.33
N ARG A 86 16.14 8.89 12.00
CA ARG A 86 17.15 7.94 11.51
C ARG A 86 16.68 7.17 10.29
N ASN A 87 15.39 6.86 10.23
CA ASN A 87 14.80 6.03 9.17
C ASN A 87 13.98 6.84 8.15
N VAL A 88 14.28 8.13 7.97
CA VAL A 88 13.57 9.00 7.02
C VAL A 88 13.60 8.47 5.58
N TRP A 89 14.68 7.78 5.21
CA TRP A 89 14.84 7.17 3.89
C TRP A 89 13.75 6.12 3.56
N VAL A 90 13.25 5.38 4.57
CA VAL A 90 12.13 4.42 4.39
C VAL A 90 10.84 5.18 4.04
N ILE A 91 10.62 6.34 4.66
CA ILE A 91 9.47 7.20 4.35
C ILE A 91 9.57 7.70 2.91
N GLU A 92 10.76 8.15 2.49
CA GLU A 92 11.02 8.61 1.13
C GLU A 92 10.86 7.47 0.10
N TRP A 93 11.36 6.28 0.41
CA TRP A 93 11.14 5.09 -0.38
C TRP A 93 9.64 4.75 -0.52
N GLY A 94 8.88 4.78 0.56
CA GLY A 94 7.43 4.58 0.52
C GLY A 94 6.71 5.61 -0.35
N MET A 95 7.16 6.88 -0.34
CA MET A 95 6.62 7.90 -1.23
C MET A 95 6.91 7.58 -2.70
N ILE A 96 8.12 7.09 -3.01
CA ILE A 96 8.48 6.65 -4.36
C ILE A 96 7.57 5.49 -4.80
N CYS A 97 7.34 4.51 -3.92
CA CYS A 97 6.42 3.40 -4.20
C CYS A 97 5.01 3.90 -4.51
N CYS A 98 4.48 4.85 -3.72
CA CYS A 98 3.17 5.44 -3.98
C CYS A 98 3.08 6.13 -5.35
N VAL A 99 4.13 6.86 -5.75
CA VAL A 99 4.19 7.50 -7.08
C VAL A 99 4.29 6.46 -8.19
N ALA A 100 5.04 5.38 -7.99
CA ALA A 100 5.25 4.32 -8.97
C ALA A 100 3.96 3.53 -9.29
N ILE A 101 2.95 3.55 -8.41
CA ILE A 101 1.63 2.97 -8.68
C ILE A 101 0.99 3.62 -9.92
N VAL A 102 1.16 4.93 -10.11
CA VAL A 102 0.52 5.67 -11.20
C VAL A 102 0.93 5.15 -12.58
N PRO A 103 2.23 5.15 -12.95
CA PRO A 103 2.64 4.59 -14.25
C PRO A 103 2.34 3.11 -14.37
N LEU A 104 2.44 2.32 -13.29
CA LEU A 104 2.06 0.92 -13.30
C LEU A 104 0.59 0.73 -13.70
N ALA A 105 -0.33 1.44 -13.04
CA ALA A 105 -1.76 1.32 -13.31
C ALA A 105 -2.13 1.81 -14.72
N LEU A 106 -1.51 2.92 -15.18
CA LEU A 106 -1.76 3.48 -16.51
C LEU A 106 -1.24 2.59 -17.65
N ILE A 107 -0.20 1.79 -17.42
CA ILE A 107 0.37 0.88 -18.41
C ILE A 107 -0.30 -0.49 -18.32
N ALA A 108 -0.32 -1.10 -17.12
CA ALA A 108 -0.81 -2.45 -16.94
C ALA A 108 -2.33 -2.55 -17.08
N GLY A 109 -3.09 -1.54 -16.66
CA GLY A 109 -4.55 -1.53 -16.75
C GLY A 109 -5.04 -1.77 -18.18
N PRO A 110 -4.69 -0.91 -19.16
CA PRO A 110 -5.08 -1.10 -20.56
C PRO A 110 -4.55 -2.42 -21.17
N VAL A 111 -3.32 -2.81 -20.85
CA VAL A 111 -2.73 -4.08 -21.34
C VAL A 111 -3.52 -5.30 -20.86
N ARG A 112 -4.14 -5.21 -19.68
CA ARG A 112 -4.97 -6.27 -19.10
C ARG A 112 -6.47 -6.11 -19.39
N GLY A 113 -6.87 -5.11 -20.19
CA GLY A 113 -8.26 -4.86 -20.53
C GLY A 113 -9.10 -4.32 -19.36
N LEU A 114 -8.47 -3.72 -18.35
CA LEU A 114 -9.19 -3.14 -17.22
C LEU A 114 -9.91 -1.85 -17.65
N PRO A 115 -11.15 -1.61 -17.20
CA PRO A 115 -11.84 -0.36 -17.48
C PRO A 115 -11.14 0.80 -16.77
N PHE A 116 -11.15 1.97 -17.39
CA PHE A 116 -10.43 3.15 -16.88
C PHE A 116 -10.82 3.54 -15.44
N TRP A 117 -12.08 3.38 -15.06
CA TRP A 117 -12.52 3.66 -13.70
C TRP A 117 -11.84 2.75 -12.65
N TRP A 118 -11.53 1.49 -13.03
CA TRP A 118 -10.77 0.58 -12.15
C TRP A 118 -9.32 1.07 -11.99
N THR A 119 -8.70 1.49 -13.08
CA THR A 119 -7.37 2.11 -13.06
C THR A 119 -7.31 3.32 -12.12
N LEU A 120 -8.39 4.14 -12.08
CA LEU A 120 -8.48 5.26 -11.13
C LEU A 120 -8.55 4.80 -9.66
N ILE A 121 -9.24 3.69 -9.38
CA ILE A 121 -9.25 3.08 -8.04
C ILE A 121 -7.83 2.67 -7.65
N ASP A 122 -7.11 1.99 -8.53
CA ASP A 122 -5.73 1.56 -8.26
C ASP A 122 -4.80 2.75 -7.99
N ILE A 123 -4.89 3.81 -8.79
CA ILE A 123 -4.13 5.06 -8.58
C ILE A 123 -4.47 5.70 -7.23
N SER A 124 -5.73 5.61 -6.79
CA SER A 124 -6.17 6.21 -5.53
C SER A 124 -5.40 5.68 -4.31
N PHE A 125 -4.98 4.42 -4.32
CA PHE A 125 -4.14 3.85 -3.25
C PHE A 125 -2.79 4.58 -3.13
N GLY A 126 -2.17 4.93 -4.26
CA GLY A 126 -0.95 5.75 -4.27
C GLY A 126 -1.18 7.16 -3.71
N VAL A 127 -2.28 7.81 -4.13
CA VAL A 127 -2.64 9.16 -3.68
C VAL A 127 -2.94 9.21 -2.18
N PHE A 128 -3.75 8.27 -1.68
CA PHE A 128 -4.05 8.19 -0.26
C PHE A 128 -2.86 7.74 0.58
N GLY A 129 -2.01 6.86 0.04
CA GLY A 129 -0.80 6.40 0.71
C GLY A 129 0.27 7.49 0.84
N ILE A 130 0.46 8.33 -0.20
CA ILE A 130 1.50 9.36 -0.15
C ILE A 130 1.17 10.51 0.81
N ALA A 131 -0.12 10.82 1.03
CA ALA A 131 -0.54 11.95 1.85
C ALA A 131 -0.01 11.89 3.30
N PRO A 132 -0.20 10.79 4.07
CA PRO A 132 0.36 10.65 5.41
C PRO A 132 1.89 10.70 5.41
N LEU A 133 2.56 10.11 4.41
CA LEU A 133 4.01 10.09 4.32
C LEU A 133 4.60 11.48 4.05
N LEU A 134 3.99 12.27 3.17
CA LEU A 134 4.35 13.67 2.93
C LEU A 134 4.19 14.51 4.20
N TYR A 135 3.11 14.31 4.92
CA TYR A 135 2.86 15.03 6.16
C TYR A 135 3.91 14.67 7.22
N VAL A 136 4.19 13.38 7.40
CA VAL A 136 5.25 12.90 8.31
C VAL A 136 6.61 13.49 7.92
N ARG A 137 6.95 13.46 6.63
CA ARG A 137 8.20 14.01 6.11
C ARG A 137 8.34 15.51 6.41
N ARG A 138 7.24 16.28 6.28
CA ARG A 138 7.21 17.71 6.65
C ARG A 138 7.40 17.91 8.15
N LEU A 139 6.79 17.09 9.00
CA LEU A 139 6.94 17.17 10.44
C LEU A 139 8.38 16.86 10.87
N ILE A 140 9.02 15.85 10.28
CA ILE A 140 10.43 15.51 10.58
C ILE A 140 11.35 16.69 10.25
N ARG A 141 11.15 17.35 9.10
CA ARG A 141 11.94 18.54 8.70
C ARG A 141 11.81 19.72 9.67
N ARG A 142 10.75 19.77 10.47
CA ARG A 142 10.51 20.83 11.46
C ARG A 142 11.07 20.48 12.84
N LEU A 143 11.61 19.28 13.05
CA LEU A 143 12.24 18.93 14.31
C LEU A 143 13.54 19.72 14.47
N PRO A 144 13.82 20.28 15.67
CA PRO A 144 15.08 20.95 15.92
C PRO A 144 16.23 19.99 15.64
N THR A 145 17.21 20.40 14.85
CA THR A 145 18.46 19.66 14.70
C THR A 145 19.12 19.64 16.06
N ALA A 146 19.34 18.45 16.63
CA ALA A 146 20.13 18.34 17.87
C ALA A 146 21.49 18.96 17.58
N VAL A 147 21.74 20.14 18.15
CA VAL A 147 23.05 20.78 18.10
C VAL A 147 23.99 19.82 18.82
N SER A 148 24.92 19.21 18.09
CA SER A 148 26.02 18.44 18.73
C SER A 148 26.74 19.36 19.71
N PRO A 149 26.92 18.97 20.98
CA PRO A 149 27.70 19.78 21.90
C PRO A 149 29.09 20.00 21.31
N PRO A 150 29.66 21.20 21.45
CA PRO A 150 30.99 21.48 20.96
C PRO A 150 31.98 20.45 21.55
N VAL A 151 32.76 19.80 20.68
CA VAL A 151 33.82 18.92 21.07
C VAL A 151 34.76 19.75 21.96
N ALA A 152 34.79 19.46 23.26
CA ALA A 152 35.73 20.08 24.16
C ALA A 152 37.14 19.77 23.65
N ALA A 153 37.84 20.80 23.18
CA ALA A 153 39.24 20.70 22.80
C ALA A 153 40.05 20.33 24.08
N ARG A 154 40.66 19.17 24.03
CA ARG A 154 41.70 18.77 25.01
C ARG A 154 43.05 19.22 24.49
#